data_ffb39f60ec6e576a7ded87396da4236c
#
_entry.id   ffb39f60ec6e576a7ded87396da4236c
#
_cell.length_a   1.000
_cell.length_b   1.000
_cell.length_c   1.000
_cell.angle_alpha   90.00
_cell.angle_beta   90.00
_cell.angle_gamma   90.00
#
_symmetry.space_group_name_H-M   'P 1'
#
loop_
_entity.id
_entity.type
_entity.pdbx_description
1 polymer ?
#
loop_
_entity_poly.entity_id
_entity_poly.type
_entity_poly.pdbx_seq_one_letter_code
_entity_poly.pdbx_strand_id
1 'polypeptide(L)'
;DYDKLTAANEIGKIATAKIEIMLEVLNYFVDKLETESEAYSRKLQVNIQYLLDSMLTSRRTVSVSQEFAVRVTDSYNDESKSEGQFAVVSFAYIGGILKMLKDDNNFQGKEYPLVLDGPFSKLDPDQRQNVVNMLPTFAPQVIVFSKDDLHDVISNDNIGRVWTIVSNDEKNIARVEEGKLWK
;
A
#
# COMPACT_ATOMS: atom_id res chain seq x y z
N ASP A 1 -9.66 19.02 -62.34
CA ASP A 1 -10.30 19.42 -61.07
C ASP A 1 -11.16 18.33 -60.43
N TYR A 2 -11.92 17.55 -61.23
CA TYR A 2 -12.80 16.48 -60.68
C TYR A 2 -12.01 15.37 -59.99
N ASP A 3 -10.90 14.93 -60.55
CA ASP A 3 -10.04 13.87 -60.00
C ASP A 3 -9.39 14.28 -58.64
N LYS A 4 -9.04 15.54 -58.49
CA LYS A 4 -8.52 16.08 -57.24
C LYS A 4 -9.57 16.15 -56.14
N LEU A 5 -10.80 16.49 -56.49
CA LEU A 5 -11.95 16.52 -55.58
C LEU A 5 -12.32 15.08 -55.10
N THR A 6 -12.29 14.13 -56.02
CA THR A 6 -12.58 12.72 -55.72
C THR A 6 -11.52 12.14 -54.79
N ALA A 7 -10.25 12.37 -55.06
CA ALA A 7 -9.13 11.93 -54.21
C ALA A 7 -9.17 12.56 -52.81
N ALA A 8 -9.50 13.88 -52.72
CA ALA A 8 -9.66 14.54 -51.43
C ALA A 8 -10.82 13.98 -50.62
N ASN A 9 -11.91 13.60 -51.28
CA ASN A 9 -13.09 13.00 -50.63
C ASN A 9 -12.77 11.57 -50.12
N GLU A 10 -12.00 10.77 -50.86
CA GLU A 10 -11.54 9.45 -50.39
C GLU A 10 -10.58 9.53 -49.21
N ILE A 11 -9.63 10.47 -49.23
CA ILE A 11 -8.74 10.74 -48.09
C ILE A 11 -9.57 11.15 -46.87
N GLY A 12 -10.56 11.99 -47.03
CA GLY A 12 -11.49 12.40 -45.98
C GLY A 12 -12.21 11.22 -45.36
N LYS A 13 -12.78 10.33 -46.20
CA LYS A 13 -13.46 9.11 -45.71
C LYS A 13 -12.53 8.18 -44.93
N ILE A 14 -11.30 7.98 -45.41
CA ILE A 14 -10.30 7.17 -44.71
C ILE A 14 -9.93 7.81 -43.37
N ALA A 15 -9.77 9.14 -43.32
CA ALA A 15 -9.47 9.85 -42.07
C ALA A 15 -10.62 9.72 -41.06
N THR A 16 -11.89 9.88 -41.53
CA THR A 16 -13.05 9.69 -40.66
C THR A 16 -13.11 8.27 -40.10
N ALA A 17 -12.96 7.25 -40.93
CA ALA A 17 -12.96 5.86 -40.48
C ALA A 17 -11.85 5.55 -39.47
N LYS A 18 -10.64 6.14 -39.65
CA LYS A 18 -9.57 6.02 -38.66
C LYS A 18 -9.92 6.67 -37.32
N ILE A 19 -10.53 7.85 -37.35
CA ILE A 19 -10.97 8.55 -36.14
C ILE A 19 -12.04 7.72 -35.41
N GLU A 20 -13.01 7.17 -36.12
CA GLU A 20 -14.04 6.31 -35.53
C GLU A 20 -13.42 5.10 -34.80
N ILE A 21 -12.52 4.38 -35.46
CA ILE A 21 -11.80 3.24 -34.85
C ILE A 21 -11.00 3.68 -33.62
N MET A 22 -10.31 4.83 -33.71
CA MET A 22 -9.54 5.34 -32.56
C MET A 22 -10.44 5.72 -31.38
N LEU A 23 -11.62 6.27 -31.65
CA LEU A 23 -12.61 6.59 -30.60
C LEU A 23 -13.18 5.30 -29.97
N GLU A 24 -13.48 4.29 -30.74
CA GLU A 24 -13.93 2.99 -30.22
C GLU A 24 -12.87 2.35 -29.32
N VAL A 25 -11.60 2.35 -29.75
CA VAL A 25 -10.49 1.86 -28.94
C VAL A 25 -10.30 2.66 -27.65
N LEU A 26 -10.39 3.99 -27.76
CA LEU A 26 -10.30 4.87 -26.59
C LEU A 26 -11.43 4.56 -25.58
N ASN A 27 -12.67 4.50 -26.05
CA ASN A 27 -13.82 4.21 -25.20
C ASN A 27 -13.68 2.84 -24.53
N TYR A 28 -13.23 1.82 -25.26
CA TYR A 28 -12.95 0.50 -24.69
C TYR A 28 -11.95 0.56 -23.53
N PHE A 29 -10.86 1.32 -23.69
CA PHE A 29 -9.87 1.46 -22.60
C PHE A 29 -10.40 2.28 -21.43
N VAL A 30 -11.17 3.33 -21.67
CA VAL A 30 -11.79 4.13 -20.61
C VAL A 30 -12.76 3.27 -19.79
N ASP A 31 -13.69 2.58 -20.44
CA ASP A 31 -14.66 1.71 -19.77
C ASP A 31 -13.98 0.60 -18.98
N LYS A 32 -12.92 0.01 -19.56
CA LYS A 32 -12.13 -1.02 -18.89
C LYS A 32 -11.41 -0.46 -17.66
N LEU A 33 -10.80 0.72 -17.78
CA LEU A 33 -10.11 1.38 -16.68
C LEU A 33 -11.07 1.68 -15.52
N GLU A 34 -12.26 2.23 -15.82
CA GLU A 34 -13.27 2.52 -14.81
C GLU A 34 -13.73 1.25 -14.08
N THR A 35 -14.04 0.19 -14.83
CA THR A 35 -14.45 -1.09 -14.26
C THR A 35 -13.38 -1.72 -13.38
N GLU A 36 -12.14 -1.75 -13.86
CA GLU A 36 -11.01 -2.29 -13.11
C GLU A 36 -10.70 -1.44 -11.87
N SER A 37 -10.69 -0.11 -11.99
CA SER A 37 -10.48 0.80 -10.86
C SER A 37 -11.53 0.61 -9.77
N GLU A 38 -12.80 0.46 -10.14
CA GLU A 38 -13.86 0.20 -9.17
C GLU A 38 -13.69 -1.16 -8.46
N ALA A 39 -13.33 -2.20 -9.20
CA ALA A 39 -13.10 -3.52 -8.63
C ALA A 39 -11.91 -3.53 -7.65
N TYR A 40 -10.79 -2.92 -8.04
CA TYR A 40 -9.59 -2.84 -7.21
C TYR A 40 -9.77 -1.92 -6.00
N SER A 41 -10.46 -0.78 -6.13
CA SER A 41 -10.73 0.11 -5.00
C SER A 41 -11.60 -0.56 -3.94
N ARG A 42 -12.64 -1.30 -4.35
CA ARG A 42 -13.47 -2.11 -3.44
C ARG A 42 -12.65 -3.20 -2.73
N LYS A 43 -11.80 -3.92 -3.45
CA LYS A 43 -10.92 -4.95 -2.87
C LYS A 43 -9.95 -4.35 -1.85
N LEU A 44 -9.36 -3.20 -2.20
CA LEU A 44 -8.47 -2.47 -1.31
C LEU A 44 -9.20 -1.99 -0.05
N GLN A 45 -10.41 -1.45 -0.19
CA GLN A 45 -11.24 -1.02 0.94
C GLN A 45 -11.49 -2.16 1.93
N VAL A 46 -11.86 -3.34 1.44
CA VAL A 46 -12.11 -4.52 2.28
C VAL A 46 -10.84 -4.94 3.02
N ASN A 47 -9.70 -4.95 2.33
CA ASN A 47 -8.43 -5.31 2.95
C ASN A 47 -8.00 -4.30 4.02
N ILE A 48 -8.12 -3.00 3.74
CA ILE A 48 -7.78 -1.95 4.71
C ILE A 48 -8.71 -2.03 5.93
N GLN A 49 -10.02 -2.22 5.72
CA GLN A 49 -10.98 -2.35 6.82
C GLN A 49 -10.62 -3.50 7.74
N TYR A 50 -10.35 -4.68 7.18
CA TYR A 50 -9.93 -5.86 7.95
C TYR A 50 -8.67 -5.58 8.79
N LEU A 51 -7.67 -4.92 8.22
CA LEU A 51 -6.44 -4.60 8.91
C LEU A 51 -6.64 -3.54 9.99
N LEU A 52 -7.46 -2.51 9.73
CA LEU A 52 -7.80 -1.50 10.74
C LEU A 52 -8.54 -2.11 11.92
N ASP A 53 -9.52 -2.98 11.67
CA ASP A 53 -10.27 -3.66 12.72
C ASP A 53 -9.38 -4.58 13.58
N SER A 54 -8.26 -5.06 13.01
CA SER A 54 -7.28 -5.89 13.72
C SER A 54 -6.24 -5.09 14.51
N MET A 55 -5.96 -3.84 14.11
CA MET A 55 -4.89 -3.03 14.69
C MET A 55 -5.39 -1.89 15.58
N LEU A 56 -6.58 -1.35 15.34
CA LEU A 56 -7.17 -0.29 16.15
C LEU A 56 -8.08 -0.87 17.25
N THR A 57 -8.04 -0.24 18.41
CA THR A 57 -8.98 -0.50 19.51
C THR A 57 -10.30 0.24 19.35
N SER A 58 -10.32 1.34 18.59
CA SER A 58 -11.51 2.12 18.27
C SER A 58 -12.04 1.78 16.88
N ARG A 59 -13.37 1.64 16.79
CA ARG A 59 -14.01 1.32 15.51
C ARG A 59 -13.91 2.48 14.53
N ARG A 60 -13.41 2.20 13.34
CA ARG A 60 -13.29 3.14 12.23
C ARG A 60 -13.84 2.52 10.95
N THR A 61 -14.40 3.35 10.07
CA THR A 61 -14.92 2.93 8.78
C THR A 61 -14.05 3.49 7.66
N VAL A 62 -13.72 2.63 6.70
CA VAL A 62 -12.89 2.98 5.54
C VAL A 62 -13.78 3.14 4.31
N SER A 63 -13.50 4.16 3.53
CA SER A 63 -13.95 4.25 2.13
C SER A 63 -12.75 4.51 1.23
N VAL A 64 -12.76 3.91 0.05
CA VAL A 64 -11.70 4.08 -0.98
C VAL A 64 -12.38 4.52 -2.26
N SER A 65 -11.96 5.66 -2.80
CA SER A 65 -12.48 6.15 -4.08
C SER A 65 -11.92 5.36 -5.27
N GLN A 66 -12.48 5.58 -6.47
CA GLN A 66 -11.96 4.98 -7.70
C GLN A 66 -10.54 5.45 -8.04
N GLU A 67 -10.13 6.63 -7.54
CA GLU A 67 -8.76 7.16 -7.64
C GLU A 67 -7.86 6.66 -6.50
N PHE A 68 -8.32 5.67 -5.71
CA PHE A 68 -7.60 5.07 -4.58
C PHE A 68 -7.32 6.02 -3.42
N ALA A 69 -8.05 7.15 -3.32
CA ALA A 69 -7.99 8.00 -2.14
C ALA A 69 -8.71 7.33 -0.97
N VAL A 70 -8.01 7.23 0.17
CA VAL A 70 -8.52 6.57 1.38
C VAL A 70 -9.04 7.60 2.37
N ARG A 71 -10.28 7.40 2.78
CA ARG A 71 -10.95 8.18 3.82
C ARG A 71 -11.30 7.25 4.98
N VAL A 72 -10.98 7.66 6.19
CA VAL A 72 -11.25 6.90 7.41
C VAL A 72 -12.01 7.78 8.39
N THR A 73 -13.18 7.31 8.80
CA THR A 73 -14.08 8.05 9.69
C THR A 73 -14.44 7.22 10.92
N ASP A 74 -14.86 7.89 11.97
CA ASP A 74 -15.47 7.24 13.13
C ASP A 74 -16.99 7.04 12.96
N SER A 75 -17.67 6.60 14.03
CA SER A 75 -19.14 6.41 14.04
C SER A 75 -19.94 7.70 13.91
N TYR A 76 -19.32 8.85 14.09
CA TYR A 76 -19.92 10.18 13.92
C TYR A 76 -19.55 10.84 12.60
N ASN A 77 -18.91 10.09 11.71
CA ASN A 77 -18.40 10.56 10.43
C ASN A 77 -17.30 11.64 10.55
N ASP A 78 -16.61 11.67 11.70
CA ASP A 78 -15.45 12.54 11.92
C ASP A 78 -14.18 11.87 11.39
N GLU A 79 -13.37 12.65 10.66
CA GLU A 79 -12.09 12.23 10.09
C GLU A 79 -10.89 12.49 11.00
N SER A 80 -11.11 13.14 12.15
CA SER A 80 -10.01 13.44 13.06
C SER A 80 -9.33 12.17 13.57
N LYS A 81 -8.01 12.18 13.56
CA LYS A 81 -7.16 11.06 13.97
C LYS A 81 -6.04 11.57 14.85
N SER A 82 -5.71 10.82 15.89
CA SER A 82 -4.45 11.01 16.60
C SER A 82 -3.27 10.61 15.70
N GLU A 83 -2.06 11.05 16.03
CA GLU A 83 -0.84 10.65 15.29
C GLU A 83 -0.67 9.13 15.24
N GLY A 84 -0.97 8.43 16.34
CA GLY A 84 -0.95 6.97 16.39
C GLY A 84 -1.97 6.33 15.46
N GLN A 85 -3.22 6.83 15.46
CA GLN A 85 -4.24 6.34 14.54
C GLN A 85 -3.88 6.58 13.08
N PHE A 86 -3.25 7.72 12.77
CA PHE A 86 -2.75 7.99 11.42
C PHE A 86 -1.67 6.99 11.00
N ALA A 87 -0.74 6.66 11.91
CA ALA A 87 0.28 5.65 11.66
C ALA A 87 -0.34 4.27 11.40
N VAL A 88 -1.34 3.84 12.21
CA VAL A 88 -2.04 2.56 12.00
C VAL A 88 -2.78 2.55 10.65
N VAL A 89 -3.42 3.65 10.25
CA VAL A 89 -4.05 3.76 8.92
C VAL A 89 -3.03 3.58 7.80
N SER A 90 -1.83 4.14 7.96
CA SER A 90 -0.74 3.96 6.99
C SER A 90 -0.29 2.50 6.88
N PHE A 91 -0.17 1.79 8.00
CA PHE A 91 0.10 0.35 8.01
C PHE A 91 -1.01 -0.45 7.33
N ALA A 92 -2.27 -0.13 7.63
CA ALA A 92 -3.41 -0.82 7.02
C ALA A 92 -3.47 -0.58 5.51
N TYR A 93 -3.11 0.61 5.05
CA TYR A 93 -3.04 0.93 3.63
C TYR A 93 -1.96 0.12 2.91
N ILE A 94 -0.72 0.13 3.45
CA ILE A 94 0.40 -0.64 2.89
C ILE A 94 0.08 -2.13 2.90
N GLY A 95 -0.39 -2.66 4.03
CA GLY A 95 -0.77 -4.06 4.16
C GLY A 95 -1.90 -4.46 3.22
N GLY A 96 -2.89 -3.57 3.03
CA GLY A 96 -4.00 -3.77 2.11
C GLY A 96 -3.55 -3.90 0.65
N ILE A 97 -2.59 -3.05 0.23
CA ILE A 97 -1.97 -3.14 -1.10
C ILE A 97 -1.17 -4.44 -1.24
N LEU A 98 -0.31 -4.76 -0.28
CA LEU A 98 0.51 -5.97 -0.33
C LEU A 98 -0.34 -7.24 -0.40
N LYS A 99 -1.43 -7.28 0.38
CA LYS A 99 -2.40 -8.38 0.32
C LYS A 99 -3.08 -8.46 -1.05
N MET A 100 -3.47 -7.32 -1.62
CA MET A 100 -4.08 -7.27 -2.94
C MET A 100 -3.13 -7.79 -4.04
N LEU A 101 -1.85 -7.41 -3.98
CA LEU A 101 -0.81 -7.89 -4.90
C LEU A 101 -0.57 -9.40 -4.76
N LYS A 102 -0.58 -9.92 -3.54
CA LYS A 102 -0.41 -11.35 -3.27
C LYS A 102 -1.55 -12.19 -3.85
N ASP A 103 -2.77 -11.64 -3.84
CA ASP A 103 -3.97 -12.33 -4.35
C ASP A 103 -4.16 -12.17 -5.87
N ASP A 104 -3.37 -11.32 -6.53
CA ASP A 104 -3.47 -11.08 -7.97
C ASP A 104 -2.59 -12.06 -8.75
N ASN A 105 -3.21 -12.76 -9.72
CA ASN A 105 -2.53 -13.76 -10.54
C ASN A 105 -1.34 -13.20 -11.33
N ASN A 106 -1.36 -11.91 -11.69
CA ASN A 106 -0.27 -11.26 -12.42
C ASN A 106 0.98 -11.06 -11.56
N PHE A 107 0.84 -11.14 -10.22
CA PHE A 107 1.91 -10.96 -9.25
C PHE A 107 2.25 -12.25 -8.49
N GLN A 108 1.59 -13.36 -8.81
CA GLN A 108 1.87 -14.66 -8.18
C GLN A 108 3.36 -15.02 -8.28
N GLY A 109 3.92 -15.46 -7.15
CA GLY A 109 5.33 -15.85 -7.04
C GLY A 109 6.31 -14.67 -6.91
N LYS A 110 5.83 -13.43 -6.89
CA LYS A 110 6.66 -12.26 -6.55
C LYS A 110 6.52 -11.96 -5.06
N GLU A 111 7.64 -12.03 -4.38
CA GLU A 111 7.73 -11.69 -2.96
C GLU A 111 8.38 -10.32 -2.79
N TYR A 112 7.70 -9.43 -2.08
CA TYR A 112 8.18 -8.08 -1.81
C TYR A 112 8.55 -7.97 -0.33
N PRO A 113 9.81 -7.66 0.02
CA PRO A 113 10.17 -7.35 1.39
C PRO A 113 9.56 -6.00 1.79
N LEU A 114 9.12 -5.91 3.04
CA LEU A 114 8.67 -4.66 3.64
C LEU A 114 9.79 -4.08 4.48
N VAL A 115 10.21 -2.85 4.19
CA VAL A 115 11.24 -2.12 4.93
C VAL A 115 10.58 -0.94 5.64
N LEU A 116 10.76 -0.85 6.95
CA LEU A 116 10.16 0.14 7.82
C LEU A 116 11.24 0.88 8.60
N ASP A 117 11.19 2.21 8.57
CA ASP A 117 12.11 3.08 9.32
C ASP A 117 11.34 3.86 10.39
N GLY A 118 11.70 3.63 11.66
CA GLY A 118 11.07 4.25 12.83
C GLY A 118 9.55 4.06 12.94
N PRO A 119 8.99 2.88 12.59
CA PRO A 119 7.56 2.77 12.32
C PRO A 119 6.67 2.89 13.55
N PHE A 120 7.22 2.69 14.75
CA PHE A 120 6.43 2.55 15.98
C PHE A 120 6.45 3.78 16.87
N SER A 121 7.20 4.82 16.52
CA SER A 121 7.46 5.99 17.37
C SER A 121 6.21 6.79 17.76
N LYS A 122 5.12 6.65 17.02
CA LYS A 122 3.84 7.36 17.21
C LYS A 122 2.73 6.47 17.77
N LEU A 123 3.00 5.19 17.94
CA LEU A 123 2.02 4.21 18.40
C LEU A 123 2.02 4.14 19.93
N ASP A 124 0.84 4.06 20.51
CA ASP A 124 0.70 3.62 21.91
C ASP A 124 1.06 2.13 22.06
N PRO A 125 1.26 1.63 23.28
CA PRO A 125 1.67 0.24 23.51
C PRO A 125 0.74 -0.80 22.89
N ASP A 126 -0.58 -0.59 22.98
CA ASP A 126 -1.58 -1.53 22.46
C ASP A 126 -1.57 -1.54 20.93
N GLN A 127 -1.54 -0.36 20.31
CA GLN A 127 -1.44 -0.22 18.86
C GLN A 127 -0.14 -0.83 18.34
N ARG A 128 0.98 -0.60 19.04
CA ARG A 128 2.28 -1.17 18.69
C ARG A 128 2.23 -2.69 18.68
N GLN A 129 1.68 -3.30 19.72
CA GLN A 129 1.52 -4.76 19.81
C GLN A 129 0.65 -5.29 18.66
N ASN A 130 -0.48 -4.64 18.41
CA ASN A 130 -1.40 -5.06 17.34
C ASN A 130 -0.77 -4.95 15.95
N VAL A 131 -0.05 -3.86 15.66
CA VAL A 131 0.65 -3.67 14.40
C VAL A 131 1.75 -4.73 14.22
N VAL A 132 2.58 -4.95 15.25
CA VAL A 132 3.65 -5.95 15.21
C VAL A 132 3.11 -7.35 14.93
N ASN A 133 2.01 -7.73 15.56
CA ASN A 133 1.36 -9.03 15.33
C ASN A 133 0.87 -9.20 13.88
N MET A 134 0.54 -8.10 13.20
CA MET A 134 0.06 -8.14 11.82
C MET A 134 1.18 -8.11 10.77
N LEU A 135 2.38 -7.60 11.10
CA LEU A 135 3.49 -7.46 10.14
C LEU A 135 3.84 -8.75 9.38
N PRO A 136 3.89 -9.95 10.01
CA PRO A 136 4.19 -11.19 9.30
C PRO A 136 3.16 -11.55 8.21
N THR A 137 1.95 -10.98 8.28
CA THR A 137 0.91 -11.20 7.28
C THR A 137 1.07 -10.33 6.03
N PHE A 138 1.82 -9.23 6.14
CA PHE A 138 1.99 -8.26 5.05
C PHE A 138 3.00 -8.75 4.01
N ALA A 139 4.13 -9.27 4.47
CA ALA A 139 5.22 -9.66 3.60
C ALA A 139 5.97 -10.88 4.18
N PRO A 140 6.59 -11.71 3.32
CA PRO A 140 7.39 -12.85 3.75
C PRO A 140 8.66 -12.44 4.50
N GLN A 141 9.13 -11.22 4.29
CA GLN A 141 10.25 -10.62 5.00
C GLN A 141 9.90 -9.18 5.39
N VAL A 142 10.07 -8.88 6.68
CA VAL A 142 9.91 -7.51 7.21
C VAL A 142 11.24 -7.10 7.85
N ILE A 143 11.76 -5.95 7.43
CA ILE A 143 12.97 -5.34 7.95
C ILE A 143 12.56 -4.07 8.69
N VAL A 144 12.87 -3.98 9.96
CA VAL A 144 12.51 -2.84 10.81
C VAL A 144 13.77 -2.16 11.32
N PHE A 145 13.90 -0.87 11.02
CA PHE A 145 14.87 0.01 11.68
C PHE A 145 14.15 0.74 12.81
N SER A 146 14.63 0.58 14.04
CA SER A 146 14.03 1.21 15.22
C SER A 146 15.09 1.69 16.17
N LYS A 147 14.85 2.83 16.82
CA LYS A 147 15.59 3.30 18.00
C LYS A 147 14.97 2.77 19.30
N ASP A 148 13.70 2.36 19.22
CA ASP A 148 12.97 1.83 20.36
C ASP A 148 13.38 0.39 20.62
N ASP A 149 13.39 0.02 21.89
CA ASP A 149 13.49 -1.38 22.30
C ASP A 149 12.16 -2.08 21.95
N LEU A 150 12.27 -3.15 21.19
CA LEU A 150 11.11 -3.94 20.74
C LEU A 150 11.03 -5.29 21.47
N HIS A 151 11.85 -5.49 22.49
CA HIS A 151 11.94 -6.74 23.22
C HIS A 151 10.60 -7.19 23.83
N ASP A 152 9.83 -6.25 24.36
CA ASP A 152 8.54 -6.55 24.99
C ASP A 152 7.40 -6.73 23.98
N VAL A 153 7.64 -6.43 22.71
CA VAL A 153 6.58 -6.36 21.67
C VAL A 153 6.70 -7.49 20.65
N ILE A 154 7.93 -7.92 20.34
CA ILE A 154 8.16 -8.94 19.31
C ILE A 154 8.66 -10.23 19.97
N SER A 155 7.91 -11.33 19.75
CA SER A 155 8.37 -12.65 20.17
C SER A 155 9.63 -13.09 19.39
N ASN A 156 10.58 -13.71 20.06
CA ASN A 156 11.78 -14.27 19.45
C ASN A 156 11.48 -15.25 18.30
N ASP A 157 10.36 -15.95 18.36
CA ASP A 157 9.93 -16.89 17.31
C ASP A 157 9.64 -16.20 15.96
N ASN A 158 9.34 -14.89 16.01
CA ASN A 158 9.07 -14.07 14.84
C ASN A 158 10.29 -13.28 14.35
N ILE A 159 11.46 -13.42 15.03
CA ILE A 159 12.66 -12.68 14.70
C ILE A 159 13.67 -13.61 14.01
N GLY A 160 13.95 -13.31 12.75
CA GLY A 160 14.99 -14.03 12.01
C GLY A 160 16.41 -13.60 12.41
N ARG A 161 16.64 -12.29 12.49
CA ARG A 161 17.95 -11.70 12.85
C ARG A 161 17.80 -10.33 13.50
N VAL A 162 18.74 -10.01 14.40
CA VAL A 162 18.87 -8.69 15.02
C VAL A 162 20.22 -8.10 14.62
N TRP A 163 20.22 -6.83 14.26
CA TRP A 163 21.42 -6.08 13.94
C TRP A 163 21.45 -4.81 14.80
N THR A 164 22.62 -4.49 15.34
CA THR A 164 22.82 -3.27 16.12
C THR A 164 23.75 -2.33 15.38
N ILE A 165 23.34 -1.07 15.25
CA ILE A 165 24.19 0.00 14.72
C ILE A 165 24.93 0.63 15.90
N VAL A 166 26.25 0.47 15.93
CA VAL A 166 27.13 1.06 16.95
C VAL A 166 27.83 2.27 16.34
N SER A 167 27.51 3.47 16.85
CA SER A 167 28.15 4.71 16.44
C SER A 167 29.28 5.10 17.40
N ASN A 168 30.32 5.72 16.86
CA ASN A 168 31.36 6.40 17.62
C ASN A 168 31.43 7.83 17.14
N ASP A 169 30.83 8.73 17.90
CA ASP A 169 30.70 10.14 17.53
C ASP A 169 32.04 10.88 17.48
N GLU A 170 33.02 10.49 18.31
CA GLU A 170 34.36 11.12 18.31
C GLU A 170 35.12 10.83 17.00
N LYS A 171 34.89 9.64 16.43
CA LYS A 171 35.55 9.21 15.18
C LYS A 171 34.68 9.39 13.94
N ASN A 172 33.43 9.83 14.14
CA ASN A 172 32.43 9.96 13.07
C ASN A 172 32.30 8.69 12.23
N ILE A 173 32.29 7.52 12.85
CA ILE A 173 32.16 6.22 12.23
C ILE A 173 30.99 5.46 12.85
N ALA A 174 30.32 4.67 12.04
CA ALA A 174 29.31 3.70 12.49
C ALA A 174 29.62 2.33 11.91
N ARG A 175 29.30 1.28 12.65
CA ARG A 175 29.42 -0.11 12.20
C ARG A 175 28.17 -0.88 12.57
N VAL A 176 27.88 -1.91 11.80
CA VAL A 176 26.78 -2.82 12.03
C VAL A 176 27.34 -4.09 12.66
N GLU A 177 26.77 -4.49 13.79
CA GLU A 177 27.14 -5.71 14.50
C GLU A 177 25.91 -6.63 14.56
N GLU A 178 26.14 -7.94 14.37
CA GLU A 178 25.05 -8.91 14.56
C GLU A 178 24.71 -8.99 16.04
N GLY A 179 23.47 -8.65 16.37
CA GLY A 179 22.92 -8.69 17.71
C GLY A 179 22.54 -10.12 18.10
N LYS A 180 22.38 -10.35 19.40
CA LYS A 180 21.79 -11.59 19.90
C LYS A 180 20.27 -11.44 19.94
N LEU A 181 19.57 -12.53 19.65
CA LEU A 181 18.15 -12.63 19.96
C LEU A 181 17.96 -12.36 21.46
N TRP A 182 16.91 -11.65 21.79
CA TRP A 182 16.57 -11.33 23.18
C TRP A 182 16.34 -12.63 23.97
N LYS A 183 16.83 -12.67 25.19
CA LYS A 183 16.65 -13.81 26.09
C LYS A 183 15.48 -13.59 27.01
#